data_0f53d2bc5b2795c03ef372dcc11c1e22
#
_entry.id   0f53d2bc5b2795c03ef372dcc11c1e22
#
_cell.length_a   1.000
_cell.length_b   1.000
_cell.length_c   1.000
_cell.angle_alpha   90.00
_cell.angle_beta   90.00
_cell.angle_gamma   90.00
#
_symmetry.space_group_name_H-M   'P 1'
#
loop_
_entity.id
_entity.type
_entity.pdbx_description
1 polymer ?
#
loop_
_entity_poly.entity_id
_entity_poly.type
_entity_poly.pdbx_seq_one_letter_code
_entity_poly.pdbx_strand_id
1 'polypeptide(L)'
;MKRTLRLAIPIMLFAFFAAFVRAQNAAMPEEKATIAGTVLDAVSQRPLKGADVRLRSLQTDSGTASVSRSGPTSTDADGRFVFNGVTAGRYVLMVSRDGYVSNRADNFRLRGELLSVAPGQHVNDIVVRLLPDGAIAGHLINEAGKPLRDVSVLAMKSSYPHGRRELQDAAHAVTNDAGEYRIESLAPGKYYIRTKLPASLKAKPGSEKAYVPIYYPAAGDQARSVALVLRAGEELVGIDMTLIPVHTVHIRGTVINGRTLLPSKEAEVTLLSDQGETIFLPGKTFSAGGQANFDLASVPPGSYVLVAQQSGSVREPKTMWGRTSIEVKDSNLDHVEVVVGPGVDVGGRIRVEEDGPADSIKEVHYERMQGILELQEPSSLAALTPDIDTTTVNADGTFIFHEVPEGSYRIRFVPVPDSFYLKSLGADALETGIIVGRSHSPDAIELVLSPGAGRVEGSVESEDQSFPGASVVLVPDGKDRGQPNDYQRAVTDQLGRFAMRNVVPGDYTIFAWEQIDRGAYFDPEFLARYEDRGKAVHVEEGGQVSVKLDLIPAAETVP
;
A
#
# COMPACT_ATOMS: atom_id res chain seq x y z
N MET A 1 50.52 59.45 54.47
CA MET A 1 50.75 58.01 54.75
C MET A 1 49.37 57.33 54.88
N LYS A 2 48.89 56.71 53.85
CA LYS A 2 47.65 55.89 53.91
C LYS A 2 47.90 54.57 53.16
N ARG A 3 47.90 53.45 53.88
CA ARG A 3 48.11 52.11 53.38
C ARG A 3 46.83 51.59 52.72
N THR A 4 46.99 51.14 51.53
CA THR A 4 45.93 50.41 50.77
C THR A 4 45.89 48.96 51.19
N LEU A 5 44.77 48.47 51.67
CA LEU A 5 44.41 47.06 51.92
C LEU A 5 43.75 46.53 50.69
N ARG A 6 44.40 45.60 49.96
CA ARG A 6 43.85 44.94 48.78
C ARG A 6 43.06 43.67 49.14
N LEU A 7 41.84 43.68 48.68
CA LEU A 7 40.86 42.58 48.73
C LEU A 7 41.36 41.35 47.95
N ALA A 8 41.43 40.20 48.62
CA ALA A 8 41.84 38.91 48.03
C ALA A 8 40.83 37.79 48.38
N ILE A 9 39.50 38.01 48.17
CA ILE A 9 38.49 37.02 48.55
C ILE A 9 37.39 36.73 47.47
N PRO A 10 37.52 36.97 46.15
CA PRO A 10 36.50 36.40 45.26
C PRO A 10 36.95 35.25 44.36
N ILE A 11 38.21 34.78 44.40
CA ILE A 11 38.65 33.71 43.46
C ILE A 11 38.35 32.29 43.94
N MET A 12 38.17 32.10 45.25
CA MET A 12 37.91 30.73 45.81
C MET A 12 36.43 30.30 45.73
N LEU A 13 35.49 31.24 45.61
CA LEU A 13 34.05 30.92 45.47
C LEU A 13 33.66 30.54 44.01
N PHE A 14 34.38 30.99 43.01
CA PHE A 14 34.11 30.62 41.60
C PHE A 14 34.61 29.22 41.23
N ALA A 15 35.65 28.72 41.88
CA ALA A 15 36.16 27.38 41.64
C ALA A 15 35.26 26.26 42.23
N PHE A 16 34.54 26.57 43.30
CA PHE A 16 33.58 25.61 43.90
C PHE A 16 32.26 25.53 43.13
N PHE A 17 31.82 26.65 42.47
CA PHE A 17 30.59 26.61 41.63
C PHE A 17 30.85 25.94 40.30
N ALA A 18 32.05 26.00 39.72
CA ALA A 18 32.40 25.28 38.50
C ALA A 18 32.58 23.77 38.67
N ALA A 19 32.91 23.31 39.92
CA ALA A 19 32.97 21.89 40.21
C ALA A 19 31.57 21.28 40.47
N PHE A 20 30.60 22.06 40.96
CA PHE A 20 29.24 21.58 41.19
C PHE A 20 28.41 21.48 39.89
N VAL A 21 28.68 22.32 38.88
CA VAL A 21 28.00 22.24 37.57
C VAL A 21 28.54 21.09 36.70
N ARG A 22 29.77 20.59 36.95
CA ARG A 22 30.33 19.44 36.24
C ARG A 22 29.88 18.08 36.79
N ALA A 23 29.35 18.05 38.01
CA ALA A 23 28.85 16.81 38.63
C ALA A 23 27.40 16.48 38.26
N GLN A 24 26.67 17.38 37.58
CA GLN A 24 25.27 17.13 37.19
C GLN A 24 25.08 16.55 35.77
N ASN A 25 26.17 16.30 35.02
CA ASN A 25 26.11 15.61 33.73
C ASN A 25 26.71 14.19 33.77
N ALA A 26 26.65 13.53 34.91
CA ALA A 26 26.71 12.08 34.92
C ALA A 26 25.40 11.56 34.35
N ALA A 27 25.40 11.15 33.07
CA ALA A 27 24.26 10.44 32.49
C ALA A 27 23.88 9.32 33.45
N MET A 28 22.66 9.38 34.01
CA MET A 28 22.15 8.27 34.81
C MET A 28 22.29 6.99 33.97
N PRO A 29 22.75 5.88 34.56
CA PRO A 29 22.86 4.62 33.81
C PRO A 29 21.45 4.31 33.27
N GLU A 30 21.38 4.23 31.95
CA GLU A 30 20.13 3.93 31.24
C GLU A 30 19.68 2.54 31.69
N GLU A 31 18.59 2.48 32.45
CA GLU A 31 18.05 1.21 32.93
C GLU A 31 17.65 0.35 31.73
N LYS A 32 18.30 -0.81 31.61
CA LYS A 32 18.08 -1.72 30.50
C LYS A 32 16.82 -2.56 30.75
N ALA A 33 15.99 -2.65 29.73
CA ALA A 33 14.77 -3.44 29.72
C ALA A 33 15.02 -4.90 29.30
N THR A 34 14.03 -5.73 29.57
CA THR A 34 13.97 -7.13 29.11
C THR A 34 12.69 -7.35 28.31
N ILE A 35 12.79 -8.07 27.19
CA ILE A 35 11.65 -8.48 26.37
C ILE A 35 11.66 -10.00 26.27
N ALA A 36 10.57 -10.65 26.71
CA ALA A 36 10.43 -12.11 26.69
C ALA A 36 9.07 -12.54 26.14
N GLY A 37 9.03 -13.71 25.54
CA GLY A 37 7.80 -14.25 24.97
C GLY A 37 7.93 -15.68 24.49
N THR A 38 6.88 -16.15 23.83
CA THR A 38 6.77 -17.51 23.30
C THR A 38 6.29 -17.47 21.84
N VAL A 39 6.84 -18.34 21.00
CA VAL A 39 6.41 -18.53 19.62
C VAL A 39 5.66 -19.84 19.52
N LEU A 40 4.43 -19.79 18.99
CA LEU A 40 3.53 -20.92 18.85
C LEU A 40 3.17 -21.15 17.37
N ASP A 41 2.86 -22.39 17.04
CA ASP A 41 2.13 -22.75 15.83
C ASP A 41 0.67 -22.27 15.95
N ALA A 42 0.22 -21.48 15.00
CA ALA A 42 -1.12 -20.86 15.06
C ALA A 42 -2.27 -21.86 14.96
N VAL A 43 -2.03 -23.03 14.34
CA VAL A 43 -3.07 -24.09 14.14
C VAL A 43 -3.07 -25.06 15.31
N SER A 44 -1.91 -25.62 15.65
CA SER A 44 -1.79 -26.66 16.69
C SER A 44 -1.59 -26.11 18.10
N GLN A 45 -1.32 -24.81 18.25
CA GLN A 45 -0.96 -24.11 19.50
C GLN A 45 0.27 -24.69 20.18
N ARG A 46 1.09 -25.48 19.48
CA ARG A 46 2.32 -26.06 20.01
C ARG A 46 3.47 -25.08 19.97
N PRO A 47 4.36 -25.11 20.98
CA PRO A 47 5.57 -24.30 20.98
C PRO A 47 6.47 -24.58 19.77
N LEU A 48 7.02 -23.51 19.18
CA LEU A 48 7.91 -23.59 18.04
C LEU A 48 9.36 -23.40 18.46
N LYS A 49 10.11 -24.51 18.52
CA LYS A 49 11.55 -24.50 18.73
C LYS A 49 12.30 -24.03 17.50
N GLY A 50 13.37 -23.23 17.67
CA GLY A 50 14.27 -22.83 16.58
C GLY A 50 13.72 -21.73 15.67
N ALA A 51 12.70 -21.00 16.11
CA ALA A 51 12.27 -19.80 15.40
C ALA A 51 13.30 -18.68 15.61
N ASP A 52 13.68 -18.01 14.51
CA ASP A 52 14.59 -16.85 14.53
C ASP A 52 13.80 -15.60 14.92
N VAL A 53 14.12 -15.03 16.07
CA VAL A 53 13.45 -13.84 16.63
C VAL A 53 14.41 -12.66 16.55
N ARG A 54 13.95 -11.55 15.97
CA ARG A 54 14.74 -10.32 15.79
C ARG A 54 13.98 -9.11 16.29
N LEU A 55 14.69 -8.22 16.95
CA LEU A 55 14.18 -6.95 17.44
C LEU A 55 14.80 -5.82 16.62
N ARG A 56 13.97 -5.01 15.95
CA ARG A 56 14.38 -3.87 15.13
C ARG A 56 13.91 -2.56 15.76
N SER A 57 14.84 -1.67 16.10
CA SER A 57 14.52 -0.32 16.58
C SER A 57 13.91 0.54 15.46
N LEU A 58 12.89 1.35 15.82
CA LEU A 58 12.25 2.35 14.97
C LEU A 58 12.71 3.79 15.28
N GLN A 59 13.68 3.96 16.19
CA GLN A 59 14.21 5.30 16.49
C GLN A 59 15.12 5.76 15.35
N THR A 60 14.79 6.92 14.78
CA THR A 60 15.66 7.70 13.90
C THR A 60 16.38 8.72 14.76
N ASP A 61 17.59 8.45 15.21
CA ASP A 61 18.48 9.52 15.66
C ASP A 61 18.96 10.31 14.44
N SER A 62 18.64 11.60 14.45
CA SER A 62 19.13 12.68 13.58
C SER A 62 20.01 12.22 12.40
N GLY A 63 19.38 11.86 11.27
CA GLY A 63 20.00 11.92 9.94
C GLY A 63 20.69 10.65 9.42
N THR A 64 20.90 9.63 10.23
CA THR A 64 21.34 8.30 9.78
C THR A 64 20.54 7.23 10.52
N ALA A 65 19.84 6.38 9.79
CA ALA A 65 19.11 5.26 10.35
C ALA A 65 20.10 4.27 10.99
N SER A 66 20.46 4.50 12.25
CA SER A 66 21.21 3.54 13.03
C SER A 66 20.28 2.42 13.45
N VAL A 67 20.30 1.33 12.68
CA VAL A 67 19.62 0.10 13.04
C VAL A 67 20.39 -0.53 14.19
N SER A 68 20.05 -0.18 15.44
CA SER A 68 20.53 -0.93 16.61
C SER A 68 19.89 -2.32 16.54
N ARG A 69 20.66 -3.30 16.09
CA ARG A 69 20.26 -4.70 16.03
C ARG A 69 20.66 -5.35 17.35
N SER A 70 19.69 -5.62 18.21
CA SER A 70 19.88 -6.72 19.16
C SER A 70 20.05 -7.99 18.33
N GLY A 71 21.11 -8.76 18.56
CA GLY A 71 21.39 -9.97 17.79
C GLY A 71 20.18 -10.90 17.71
N PRO A 72 20.07 -11.73 16.65
CA PRO A 72 18.99 -12.69 16.55
C PRO A 72 19.06 -13.65 17.74
N THR A 73 17.91 -13.96 18.31
CA THR A 73 17.77 -15.05 19.28
C THR A 73 16.93 -16.15 18.68
N SER A 74 17.19 -17.38 19.07
CA SER A 74 16.40 -18.54 18.61
C SER A 74 15.56 -19.05 19.75
N THR A 75 14.34 -19.47 19.48
CA THR A 75 13.45 -20.03 20.51
C THR A 75 13.95 -21.39 21.00
N ASP A 76 13.79 -21.65 22.32
CA ASP A 76 14.11 -22.91 22.98
C ASP A 76 13.07 -24.02 22.68
N ALA A 77 13.16 -25.15 23.41
CA ALA A 77 12.25 -26.29 23.21
C ALA A 77 10.79 -25.97 23.58
N ASP A 78 10.57 -25.01 24.47
CA ASP A 78 9.26 -24.54 24.91
C ASP A 78 8.79 -23.32 24.09
N GLY A 79 9.47 -23.02 22.96
CA GLY A 79 9.18 -21.88 22.09
C GLY A 79 9.54 -20.52 22.68
N ARG A 80 10.27 -20.46 23.79
CA ARG A 80 10.56 -19.22 24.51
C ARG A 80 11.75 -18.48 23.92
N PHE A 81 11.67 -17.15 23.95
CA PHE A 81 12.77 -16.24 23.60
C PHE A 81 12.91 -15.14 24.66
N VAL A 82 14.12 -14.60 24.80
CA VAL A 82 14.43 -13.49 25.71
C VAL A 82 15.46 -12.56 25.07
N PHE A 83 15.19 -11.26 25.11
CA PHE A 83 16.15 -10.20 24.85
C PHE A 83 16.47 -9.47 26.15
N ASN A 84 17.73 -9.47 26.57
CA ASN A 84 18.22 -8.74 27.73
C ASN A 84 18.94 -7.45 27.28
N GLY A 85 18.95 -6.46 28.14
CA GLY A 85 19.73 -5.24 27.92
C GLY A 85 19.17 -4.33 26.80
N VAL A 86 17.87 -4.37 26.58
CA VAL A 86 17.18 -3.53 25.57
C VAL A 86 17.11 -2.09 26.09
N THR A 87 17.46 -1.12 25.23
CA THR A 87 17.29 0.32 25.55
C THR A 87 15.83 0.71 25.44
N ALA A 88 15.42 1.76 26.14
CA ALA A 88 14.09 2.34 25.97
C ALA A 88 13.88 2.80 24.53
N GLY A 89 12.69 2.59 23.96
CA GLY A 89 12.39 2.98 22.59
C GLY A 89 11.27 2.18 21.95
N ARG A 90 11.05 2.43 20.64
CA ARG A 90 10.05 1.72 19.84
C ARG A 90 10.73 0.66 18.99
N TYR A 91 10.17 -0.54 19.03
CA TYR A 91 10.72 -1.71 18.34
C TYR A 91 9.66 -2.44 17.54
N VAL A 92 10.12 -3.20 16.53
CA VAL A 92 9.32 -4.20 15.84
C VAL A 92 9.94 -5.56 16.09
N LEU A 93 9.16 -6.47 16.64
CA LEU A 93 9.51 -7.86 16.85
C LEU A 93 9.21 -8.67 15.58
N MET A 94 10.24 -9.23 14.98
CA MET A 94 10.15 -10.04 13.77
C MET A 94 10.49 -11.48 14.09
N VAL A 95 9.63 -12.41 13.69
CA VAL A 95 9.82 -13.85 13.89
C VAL A 95 9.75 -14.57 12.56
N SER A 96 10.62 -15.53 12.33
CA SER A 96 10.61 -16.39 11.14
C SER A 96 11.05 -17.80 11.49
N ARG A 97 10.48 -18.78 10.77
CA ARG A 97 10.87 -20.19 10.84
C ARG A 97 10.58 -20.86 9.50
N ASP A 98 11.44 -21.78 9.07
CA ASP A 98 11.20 -22.57 7.87
C ASP A 98 9.93 -23.40 8.00
N GLY A 99 9.11 -23.45 6.94
CA GLY A 99 7.80 -24.08 6.92
C GLY A 99 6.69 -23.24 7.56
N TYR A 100 6.95 -21.96 7.84
CA TYR A 100 5.96 -21.03 8.40
C TYR A 100 5.98 -19.70 7.70
N VAL A 101 4.82 -19.07 7.62
CA VAL A 101 4.68 -17.70 7.14
C VAL A 101 5.39 -16.77 8.12
N SER A 102 6.42 -16.11 7.64
CA SER A 102 7.16 -15.13 8.43
C SER A 102 6.31 -13.90 8.72
N ASN A 103 6.36 -13.40 9.96
CA ASN A 103 5.82 -12.07 10.27
C ASN A 103 6.80 -10.93 9.89
N ARG A 104 7.85 -11.23 9.10
CA ARG A 104 8.81 -10.24 8.59
C ARG A 104 8.14 -9.26 7.63
N ALA A 105 8.70 -8.08 7.57
CA ALA A 105 8.31 -7.07 6.59
C ALA A 105 8.59 -7.56 5.16
N ASP A 106 7.56 -7.69 4.36
CA ASP A 106 7.71 -7.77 2.91
C ASP A 106 7.93 -6.36 2.36
N ASN A 107 8.96 -6.21 1.51
CA ASN A 107 9.31 -5.01 0.73
C ASN A 107 8.54 -3.74 1.12
N PHE A 108 9.10 -2.94 2.07
CA PHE A 108 8.60 -1.64 2.55
C PHE A 108 7.50 -1.62 3.62
N ARG A 109 7.01 -2.77 4.15
CA ARG A 109 6.02 -2.78 5.23
C ARG A 109 6.53 -3.58 6.43
N LEU A 110 6.56 -2.93 7.59
CA LEU A 110 6.87 -3.60 8.85
C LEU A 110 5.65 -4.47 9.22
N ARG A 111 5.74 -5.76 8.97
CA ARG A 111 4.88 -6.77 9.59
C ARG A 111 5.62 -7.25 10.83
N GLY A 112 5.08 -7.03 11.98
CA GLY A 112 5.70 -7.41 13.24
C GLY A 112 4.99 -6.73 14.38
N GLU A 113 5.13 -7.27 15.57
CA GLU A 113 4.52 -6.70 16.75
C GLU A 113 5.26 -5.42 17.16
N LEU A 114 4.52 -4.31 17.23
CA LEU A 114 5.07 -3.01 17.60
C LEU A 114 5.16 -2.91 19.12
N LEU A 115 6.37 -2.80 19.64
CA LEU A 115 6.65 -2.70 21.07
C LEU A 115 7.17 -1.30 21.42
N SER A 116 6.60 -0.68 22.44
CA SER A 116 7.16 0.50 23.08
C SER A 116 7.73 0.10 24.43
N VAL A 117 9.01 0.32 24.64
CA VAL A 117 9.75 -0.14 25.81
C VAL A 117 10.23 1.07 26.63
N ALA A 118 9.80 1.14 27.89
CA ALA A 118 10.26 2.15 28.84
C ALA A 118 11.60 1.74 29.50
N PRO A 119 12.35 2.69 30.07
CA PRO A 119 13.57 2.36 30.81
C PRO A 119 13.30 1.35 31.93
N GLY A 120 14.11 0.29 32.04
CA GLY A 120 13.99 -0.76 33.05
C GLY A 120 12.75 -1.66 32.97
N GLN A 121 11.93 -1.49 31.93
CA GLN A 121 10.68 -2.26 31.78
C GLN A 121 10.95 -3.74 31.49
N HIS A 122 10.19 -4.61 32.15
CA HIS A 122 10.12 -6.03 31.84
C HIS A 122 8.84 -6.30 31.03
N VAL A 123 8.99 -6.46 29.71
CA VAL A 123 7.90 -6.86 28.82
C VAL A 123 7.93 -8.38 28.73
N ASN A 124 6.99 -9.05 29.38
CA ASN A 124 6.86 -10.50 29.42
C ASN A 124 5.56 -10.93 28.69
N ASP A 125 5.43 -12.23 28.49
CA ASP A 125 4.21 -12.88 28.01
C ASP A 125 3.79 -12.47 26.57
N ILE A 126 4.75 -12.04 25.75
CA ILE A 126 4.49 -11.84 24.33
C ILE A 126 4.26 -13.21 23.67
N VAL A 127 3.12 -13.38 23.01
CA VAL A 127 2.80 -14.60 22.27
C VAL A 127 2.76 -14.30 20.78
N VAL A 128 3.71 -14.86 20.02
CA VAL A 128 3.72 -14.75 18.56
C VAL A 128 3.24 -16.07 17.96
N ARG A 129 2.20 -16.01 17.13
CA ARG A 129 1.65 -17.19 16.44
C ARG A 129 2.08 -17.17 14.97
N LEU A 130 2.78 -18.23 14.53
CA LEU A 130 3.15 -18.39 13.13
C LEU A 130 2.22 -19.40 12.45
N LEU A 131 1.68 -19.03 11.28
CA LEU A 131 0.89 -19.92 10.45
C LEU A 131 1.80 -20.84 9.64
N PRO A 132 1.57 -22.17 9.60
CA PRO A 132 2.24 -23.06 8.66
C PRO A 132 2.03 -22.55 7.23
N ASP A 133 3.10 -22.49 6.44
CA ASP A 133 3.01 -22.13 5.03
C ASP A 133 2.48 -23.30 4.19
N GLY A 134 1.97 -22.98 3.02
CA GLY A 134 1.49 -23.94 2.05
C GLY A 134 2.25 -23.87 0.74
N ALA A 135 1.89 -24.77 -0.18
CA ALA A 135 2.47 -24.82 -1.52
C ALA A 135 1.43 -25.08 -2.60
N ILE A 136 1.72 -24.63 -3.83
CA ILE A 136 0.91 -24.90 -5.02
C ILE A 136 1.84 -25.48 -6.08
N ALA A 137 1.50 -26.68 -6.60
CA ALA A 137 2.33 -27.41 -7.54
C ALA A 137 1.53 -27.97 -8.74
N GLY A 138 2.17 -28.05 -9.87
CA GLY A 138 1.56 -28.57 -11.10
C GLY A 138 2.54 -28.64 -12.26
N HIS A 139 1.99 -28.85 -13.46
CA HIS A 139 2.74 -28.98 -14.70
C HIS A 139 2.29 -27.94 -15.71
N LEU A 140 3.23 -27.48 -16.53
CA LEU A 140 2.96 -26.61 -17.66
C LEU A 140 3.39 -27.31 -18.95
N ILE A 141 2.44 -27.51 -19.85
CA ILE A 141 2.65 -28.15 -21.15
C ILE A 141 2.18 -27.24 -22.29
N ASN A 142 2.59 -27.55 -23.51
CA ASN A 142 2.05 -26.92 -24.72
C ASN A 142 0.89 -27.75 -25.32
N GLU A 143 0.31 -27.27 -26.42
CA GLU A 143 -0.77 -27.93 -27.16
C GLU A 143 -0.44 -29.32 -27.69
N ALA A 144 0.83 -29.66 -27.80
CA ALA A 144 1.32 -30.99 -28.24
C ALA A 144 1.63 -31.91 -27.04
N GLY A 145 1.31 -31.50 -25.80
CA GLY A 145 1.61 -32.23 -24.57
C GLY A 145 3.09 -32.22 -24.18
N LYS A 146 3.92 -31.37 -24.78
CA LYS A 146 5.35 -31.27 -24.44
C LYS A 146 5.52 -30.33 -23.23
N PRO A 147 6.40 -30.68 -22.26
CA PRO A 147 6.68 -29.81 -21.12
C PRO A 147 7.32 -28.49 -21.56
N LEU A 148 6.94 -27.42 -20.88
CA LEU A 148 7.48 -26.07 -21.08
C LEU A 148 8.35 -25.69 -19.90
N ARG A 149 9.65 -25.52 -20.14
CA ARG A 149 10.67 -25.12 -19.17
C ARG A 149 10.88 -23.61 -19.15
N ASP A 150 11.49 -23.11 -18.08
CA ASP A 150 11.87 -21.70 -17.89
C ASP A 150 10.69 -20.72 -17.89
N VAL A 151 9.46 -21.19 -17.68
CA VAL A 151 8.29 -20.34 -17.55
C VAL A 151 8.07 -20.01 -16.07
N SER A 152 7.96 -18.73 -15.74
CA SER A 152 7.57 -18.32 -14.38
C SER A 152 6.07 -18.54 -14.17
N VAL A 153 5.72 -19.26 -13.13
CA VAL A 153 4.33 -19.43 -12.67
C VAL A 153 4.17 -18.63 -11.40
N LEU A 154 3.23 -17.69 -11.41
CA LEU A 154 3.00 -16.72 -10.35
C LEU A 154 1.76 -17.13 -9.54
N ALA A 155 1.87 -17.13 -8.22
CA ALA A 155 0.73 -17.12 -7.32
C ALA A 155 0.37 -15.67 -7.01
N MET A 156 -0.81 -15.25 -7.41
CA MET A 156 -1.29 -13.88 -7.25
C MET A 156 -2.39 -13.83 -6.18
N LYS A 157 -2.40 -12.79 -5.38
CA LYS A 157 -3.36 -12.54 -4.31
C LYS A 157 -4.10 -11.23 -4.55
N SER A 158 -5.37 -11.15 -4.15
CA SER A 158 -6.09 -9.87 -4.16
C SER A 158 -5.43 -8.88 -3.21
N SER A 159 -5.25 -7.68 -3.68
CA SER A 159 -4.78 -6.50 -2.94
C SER A 159 -5.71 -5.34 -3.28
N TYR A 160 -5.79 -4.35 -2.40
CA TYR A 160 -6.75 -3.26 -2.54
C TYR A 160 -6.04 -1.90 -2.45
N PRO A 161 -5.13 -1.57 -3.38
CA PRO A 161 -4.56 -0.24 -3.44
C PRO A 161 -5.70 0.76 -3.68
N HIS A 162 -5.74 1.81 -2.85
CA HIS A 162 -6.76 2.87 -2.93
C HIS A 162 -8.22 2.36 -2.93
N GLY A 163 -8.48 1.19 -2.30
CA GLY A 163 -9.80 0.58 -2.24
C GLY A 163 -10.24 -0.19 -3.49
N ARG A 164 -9.40 -0.27 -4.52
CA ARG A 164 -9.67 -1.01 -5.75
C ARG A 164 -9.01 -2.39 -5.70
N ARG A 165 -9.76 -3.44 -6.06
CA ARG A 165 -9.23 -4.80 -6.12
C ARG A 165 -8.29 -4.98 -7.29
N GLU A 166 -7.05 -5.40 -7.02
CA GLU A 166 -6.04 -5.79 -8.00
C GLU A 166 -5.39 -7.11 -7.60
N LEU A 167 -4.88 -7.86 -8.58
CA LEU A 167 -4.04 -9.01 -8.31
C LEU A 167 -2.57 -8.58 -8.23
N GLN A 168 -1.91 -8.96 -7.15
CA GLN A 168 -0.47 -8.74 -6.95
C GLN A 168 0.26 -10.06 -6.79
N ASP A 169 1.50 -10.12 -7.30
CA ASP A 169 2.37 -11.27 -7.15
C ASP A 169 2.68 -11.51 -5.67
N ALA A 170 2.32 -12.69 -5.16
CA ALA A 170 2.63 -13.11 -3.80
C ALA A 170 3.92 -13.95 -3.77
N ALA A 171 4.05 -14.90 -4.69
CA ALA A 171 5.23 -15.74 -4.87
C ALA A 171 5.26 -16.30 -6.29
N HIS A 172 6.38 -16.90 -6.69
CA HIS A 172 6.51 -17.54 -7.99
C HIS A 172 7.47 -18.73 -7.95
N ALA A 173 7.34 -19.60 -8.93
CA ALA A 173 8.31 -20.64 -9.25
C ALA A 173 8.58 -20.65 -10.76
N VAL A 174 9.69 -21.26 -11.17
CA VAL A 174 10.05 -21.43 -12.57
C VAL A 174 9.95 -22.91 -12.93
N THR A 175 9.33 -23.24 -14.06
CA THR A 175 9.18 -24.62 -14.52
C THR A 175 10.52 -25.25 -14.87
N ASN A 176 10.73 -26.51 -14.47
CA ASN A 176 11.90 -27.33 -14.79
C ASN A 176 11.80 -27.98 -16.19
N ASP A 177 12.76 -28.84 -16.55
CA ASP A 177 12.79 -29.54 -17.82
C ASP A 177 11.60 -30.48 -18.05
N ALA A 178 10.95 -30.96 -16.98
CA ALA A 178 9.72 -31.76 -17.03
C ALA A 178 8.46 -30.89 -17.06
N GLY A 179 8.59 -29.55 -17.08
CA GLY A 179 7.48 -28.61 -17.01
C GLY A 179 6.86 -28.52 -15.60
N GLU A 180 7.49 -29.11 -14.59
CA GLU A 180 7.00 -29.09 -13.21
C GLU A 180 7.32 -27.76 -12.54
N TYR A 181 6.40 -27.27 -11.71
CA TYR A 181 6.61 -26.11 -10.85
C TYR A 181 6.06 -26.37 -9.46
N ARG A 182 6.66 -25.70 -8.45
CA ARG A 182 6.22 -25.72 -7.07
C ARG A 182 6.45 -24.34 -6.46
N ILE A 183 5.37 -23.66 -6.12
CA ILE A 183 5.39 -22.35 -5.46
C ILE A 183 5.26 -22.59 -3.97
N GLU A 184 6.28 -22.24 -3.21
CA GLU A 184 6.40 -22.50 -1.77
C GLU A 184 6.21 -21.23 -0.95
N SER A 185 6.18 -21.41 0.38
CA SER A 185 6.10 -20.31 1.38
C SER A 185 4.88 -19.44 1.21
N LEU A 186 3.77 -20.02 0.78
CA LEU A 186 2.50 -19.32 0.60
C LEU A 186 1.74 -19.23 1.93
N ALA A 187 1.33 -18.02 2.30
CA ALA A 187 0.38 -17.84 3.39
C ALA A 187 -0.97 -18.45 3.02
N PRO A 188 -1.74 -18.98 3.98
CA PRO A 188 -3.10 -19.38 3.71
C PRO A 188 -3.90 -18.25 3.06
N GLY A 189 -4.78 -18.59 2.11
CA GLY A 189 -5.55 -17.57 1.40
C GLY A 189 -6.07 -18.00 0.05
N LYS A 190 -6.66 -17.04 -0.66
CA LYS A 190 -7.24 -17.22 -2.00
C LYS A 190 -6.21 -16.76 -3.05
N TYR A 191 -5.82 -17.66 -3.95
CA TYR A 191 -4.81 -17.42 -4.96
C TYR A 191 -5.35 -17.58 -6.37
N TYR A 192 -4.76 -16.83 -7.30
CA TYR A 192 -4.92 -16.97 -8.74
C TYR A 192 -3.56 -17.32 -9.33
N ILE A 193 -3.51 -18.35 -10.17
CA ILE A 193 -2.24 -18.79 -10.78
C ILE A 193 -2.15 -18.27 -12.20
N ARG A 194 -1.01 -17.67 -12.55
CA ARG A 194 -0.75 -17.05 -13.84
C ARG A 194 0.63 -17.42 -14.35
N THR A 195 0.75 -17.60 -15.67
CA THR A 195 2.06 -17.76 -16.33
C THR A 195 2.67 -16.41 -16.71
N LYS A 196 4.00 -16.32 -16.63
CA LYS A 196 4.80 -15.20 -17.17
C LYS A 196 5.86 -15.78 -18.10
N LEU A 197 5.73 -15.48 -19.39
CA LEU A 197 6.53 -16.11 -20.43
C LEU A 197 7.96 -15.55 -20.48
N PRO A 198 8.98 -16.42 -20.61
CA PRO A 198 10.35 -15.99 -20.91
C PRO A 198 10.45 -15.43 -22.33
N ALA A 199 11.51 -14.68 -22.59
CA ALA A 199 11.75 -14.09 -23.90
C ALA A 199 11.79 -15.14 -25.04
N SER A 200 12.24 -16.37 -24.75
CA SER A 200 12.33 -17.49 -25.71
C SER A 200 10.96 -17.97 -26.23
N LEU A 201 9.89 -17.81 -25.44
CA LEU A 201 8.52 -18.16 -25.80
C LEU A 201 7.69 -16.96 -26.28
N LYS A 202 8.20 -15.75 -26.12
CA LYS A 202 7.55 -14.56 -26.69
C LYS A 202 7.58 -14.63 -28.21
N ALA A 203 6.55 -14.09 -28.83
CA ALA A 203 6.46 -14.02 -30.27
C ALA A 203 7.69 -13.36 -30.89
N LYS A 204 8.17 -13.95 -31.98
CA LYS A 204 9.14 -13.27 -32.84
C LYS A 204 8.42 -12.23 -33.68
N PRO A 205 9.04 -11.08 -33.99
CA PRO A 205 8.43 -10.10 -34.88
C PRO A 205 7.92 -10.74 -36.17
N GLY A 206 6.64 -10.52 -36.52
CA GLY A 206 6.02 -11.09 -37.72
C GLY A 206 5.45 -12.51 -37.59
N SER A 207 5.44 -13.09 -36.38
CA SER A 207 4.74 -14.35 -36.15
C SER A 207 3.22 -14.13 -36.14
N GLU A 208 2.49 -14.92 -36.92
CA GLU A 208 1.01 -14.91 -36.92
C GLU A 208 0.39 -15.54 -35.66
N LYS A 209 1.18 -16.30 -34.93
CA LYS A 209 0.77 -16.98 -33.69
C LYS A 209 1.83 -16.81 -32.61
N ALA A 210 1.36 -16.62 -31.37
CA ALA A 210 2.21 -16.50 -30.19
C ALA A 210 1.60 -17.17 -28.97
N TYR A 211 2.43 -17.65 -28.05
CA TYR A 211 1.99 -17.94 -26.72
C TYR A 211 1.72 -16.63 -25.98
N VAL A 212 0.65 -16.62 -25.18
CA VAL A 212 0.28 -15.52 -24.29
C VAL A 212 0.25 -16.01 -22.85
N PRO A 213 0.47 -15.13 -21.86
CA PRO A 213 0.23 -15.48 -20.47
C PRO A 213 -1.21 -15.96 -20.28
N ILE A 214 -1.38 -16.99 -19.46
CA ILE A 214 -2.71 -17.50 -19.10
C ILE A 214 -2.88 -17.58 -17.60
N TYR A 215 -4.14 -17.49 -17.16
CA TYR A 215 -4.56 -17.83 -15.80
C TYR A 215 -5.06 -19.27 -15.75
N TYR A 216 -4.89 -19.90 -14.58
CA TYR A 216 -5.42 -21.23 -14.33
C TYR A 216 -6.97 -21.24 -14.42
N PRO A 217 -7.58 -22.24 -15.07
CA PRO A 217 -6.92 -23.40 -15.71
C PRO A 217 -6.38 -23.13 -17.12
N ALA A 218 -6.92 -22.20 -17.89
CA ALA A 218 -6.53 -21.88 -19.26
C ALA A 218 -7.12 -20.54 -19.77
N ALA A 219 -7.42 -19.61 -18.86
CA ALA A 219 -8.04 -18.33 -19.19
C ALA A 219 -7.01 -17.30 -19.67
N GLY A 220 -7.33 -16.58 -20.75
CA GLY A 220 -6.53 -15.46 -21.23
C GLY A 220 -6.70 -14.17 -20.40
N ASP A 221 -7.72 -14.11 -19.56
CA ASP A 221 -8.04 -12.97 -18.70
C ASP A 221 -8.34 -13.39 -17.25
N GLN A 222 -8.21 -12.43 -16.33
CA GLN A 222 -8.46 -12.64 -14.92
C GLN A 222 -9.93 -12.97 -14.61
N ALA A 223 -10.88 -12.45 -15.36
CA ALA A 223 -12.31 -12.61 -15.06
C ALA A 223 -12.77 -14.07 -15.20
N ARG A 224 -12.07 -14.85 -16.02
CA ARG A 224 -12.34 -16.28 -16.23
C ARG A 224 -11.42 -17.19 -15.43
N SER A 225 -10.55 -16.64 -14.61
CA SER A 225 -9.63 -17.42 -13.78
C SER A 225 -10.35 -18.08 -12.61
N VAL A 226 -9.83 -19.23 -12.20
CA VAL A 226 -10.33 -19.97 -11.04
C VAL A 226 -9.47 -19.64 -9.82
N ALA A 227 -10.13 -19.21 -8.76
CA ALA A 227 -9.45 -18.98 -7.49
C ALA A 227 -9.21 -20.30 -6.75
N LEU A 228 -8.00 -20.49 -6.25
CA LEU A 228 -7.61 -21.62 -5.41
C LEU A 228 -7.60 -21.19 -3.95
N VAL A 229 -8.23 -21.96 -3.09
CA VAL A 229 -8.21 -21.74 -1.64
C VAL A 229 -7.16 -22.64 -1.03
N LEU A 230 -6.11 -22.04 -0.45
CA LEU A 230 -5.00 -22.71 0.21
C LEU A 230 -5.14 -22.58 1.73
N ARG A 231 -5.23 -23.70 2.45
CA ARG A 231 -5.28 -23.72 3.91
C ARG A 231 -3.88 -23.73 4.52
N ALA A 232 -3.81 -23.46 5.82
CA ALA A 232 -2.54 -23.48 6.55
C ALA A 232 -1.89 -24.88 6.50
N GLY A 233 -0.65 -24.95 6.02
CA GLY A 233 0.11 -26.18 5.85
C GLY A 233 -0.36 -27.09 4.72
N GLU A 234 -1.29 -26.63 3.87
CA GLU A 234 -1.82 -27.40 2.75
C GLU A 234 -0.90 -27.33 1.53
N GLU A 235 -0.84 -28.41 0.78
CA GLU A 235 -0.24 -28.46 -0.55
C GLU A 235 -1.30 -28.79 -1.60
N LEU A 236 -1.55 -27.85 -2.51
CA LEU A 236 -2.40 -28.07 -3.67
C LEU A 236 -1.54 -28.61 -4.83
N VAL A 237 -1.81 -29.82 -5.23
CA VAL A 237 -1.11 -30.51 -6.35
C VAL A 237 -2.03 -30.69 -7.55
N GLY A 238 -1.45 -30.88 -8.74
CA GLY A 238 -2.22 -31.09 -9.98
C GLY A 238 -2.81 -29.79 -10.53
N ILE A 239 -2.24 -28.65 -10.21
CA ILE A 239 -2.63 -27.36 -10.79
C ILE A 239 -1.95 -27.23 -12.17
N ASP A 240 -2.41 -28.05 -13.10
CA ASP A 240 -1.81 -28.18 -14.42
C ASP A 240 -2.38 -27.15 -15.40
N MET A 241 -1.53 -26.60 -16.27
CA MET A 241 -1.90 -25.60 -17.27
C MET A 241 -1.37 -25.99 -18.66
N THR A 242 -2.13 -25.62 -19.69
CA THR A 242 -1.73 -25.84 -21.10
C THR A 242 -1.65 -24.52 -21.83
N LEU A 243 -0.47 -24.15 -22.32
CA LEU A 243 -0.30 -23.00 -23.21
C LEU A 243 -0.67 -23.37 -24.64
N ILE A 244 -1.60 -22.61 -25.20
CA ILE A 244 -2.04 -22.72 -26.60
C ILE A 244 -1.68 -21.42 -27.31
N PRO A 245 -0.99 -21.47 -28.49
CA PRO A 245 -0.67 -20.27 -29.22
C PRO A 245 -1.94 -19.66 -29.81
N VAL A 246 -2.10 -18.35 -29.66
CA VAL A 246 -3.21 -17.58 -30.22
C VAL A 246 -2.79 -16.81 -31.46
N HIS A 247 -3.73 -16.48 -32.34
CA HIS A 247 -3.49 -15.56 -33.46
C HIS A 247 -3.07 -14.19 -32.92
N THR A 248 -2.14 -13.52 -33.60
CA THR A 248 -1.67 -12.18 -33.21
C THR A 248 -1.64 -11.25 -34.40
N VAL A 249 -1.79 -9.98 -34.11
CA VAL A 249 -1.86 -8.91 -35.09
C VAL A 249 -0.85 -7.79 -34.79
N HIS A 250 -0.75 -6.82 -35.69
CA HIS A 250 0.01 -5.60 -35.49
C HIS A 250 -0.88 -4.45 -35.08
N ILE A 251 -0.38 -3.60 -34.20
CA ILE A 251 -0.95 -2.27 -33.89
C ILE A 251 0.04 -1.23 -34.38
N ARG A 252 -0.35 -0.44 -35.37
CA ARG A 252 0.48 0.60 -35.97
C ARG A 252 -0.16 1.95 -35.81
N GLY A 253 0.67 2.94 -35.51
CA GLY A 253 0.14 4.28 -35.30
C GLY A 253 1.21 5.34 -35.15
N THR A 254 0.77 6.50 -34.72
CA THR A 254 1.60 7.70 -34.56
C THR A 254 1.34 8.35 -33.20
N VAL A 255 2.39 8.82 -32.55
CA VAL A 255 2.26 9.66 -31.37
C VAL A 255 2.27 11.12 -31.79
N ILE A 256 1.24 11.86 -31.40
CA ILE A 256 1.04 13.27 -31.73
C ILE A 256 1.31 14.13 -30.49
N ASN A 257 2.15 15.16 -30.64
CA ASN A 257 2.32 16.18 -29.62
C ASN A 257 1.09 17.11 -29.62
N GLY A 258 0.34 17.14 -28.53
CA GLY A 258 -0.93 17.88 -28.42
C GLY A 258 -0.76 19.41 -28.43
N ARG A 259 0.43 19.94 -28.19
CA ARG A 259 0.72 21.39 -28.29
C ARG A 259 1.00 21.83 -29.72
N THR A 260 1.80 21.04 -30.43
CA THR A 260 2.27 21.38 -31.78
C THR A 260 1.43 20.78 -32.89
N LEU A 261 0.61 19.78 -32.57
CA LEU A 261 -0.14 18.93 -33.49
C LEU A 261 0.75 18.20 -34.52
N LEU A 262 2.03 18.08 -34.21
CA LEU A 262 3.00 17.39 -35.05
C LEU A 262 3.37 16.04 -34.44
N PRO A 263 3.81 15.06 -35.27
CA PRO A 263 4.30 13.78 -34.78
C PRO A 263 5.46 13.93 -33.79
N SER A 264 5.37 13.22 -32.66
CA SER A 264 6.38 13.22 -31.60
C SER A 264 7.48 12.20 -31.89
N LYS A 265 8.74 12.62 -32.02
CA LYS A 265 9.85 11.78 -32.49
C LYS A 265 10.52 10.92 -31.42
N GLU A 266 10.26 11.17 -30.14
CA GLU A 266 10.97 10.57 -29.00
C GLU A 266 10.03 10.03 -27.92
N ALA A 267 8.83 9.58 -28.31
CA ALA A 267 7.89 9.02 -27.37
C ALA A 267 8.12 7.51 -27.18
N GLU A 268 7.96 7.04 -25.96
CA GLU A 268 7.86 5.62 -25.63
C GLU A 268 6.39 5.21 -25.62
N VAL A 269 6.08 4.06 -26.25
CA VAL A 269 4.72 3.52 -26.28
C VAL A 269 4.69 2.20 -25.52
N THR A 270 3.78 2.10 -24.58
CA THR A 270 3.54 0.89 -23.77
C THR A 270 2.12 0.41 -23.98
N LEU A 271 1.93 -0.90 -24.13
CA LEU A 271 0.61 -1.52 -24.20
C LEU A 271 0.29 -2.18 -22.86
N LEU A 272 -0.83 -1.81 -22.27
CA LEU A 272 -1.41 -2.44 -21.09
C LEU A 272 -2.70 -3.15 -21.46
N SER A 273 -3.04 -4.26 -20.80
CA SER A 273 -4.40 -4.79 -20.86
C SER A 273 -5.36 -3.83 -20.15
N ASP A 274 -6.64 -3.95 -20.37
CA ASP A 274 -7.68 -3.21 -19.64
C ASP A 274 -7.67 -3.51 -18.14
N GLN A 275 -7.12 -4.68 -17.75
CA GLN A 275 -6.88 -5.06 -16.35
C GLN A 275 -5.59 -4.47 -15.77
N GLY A 276 -4.87 -3.66 -16.54
CA GLY A 276 -3.64 -3.01 -16.11
C GLY A 276 -2.38 -3.88 -16.18
N GLU A 277 -2.41 -5.02 -16.87
CA GLU A 277 -1.21 -5.83 -17.05
C GLU A 277 -0.36 -5.32 -18.21
N THR A 278 0.93 -5.13 -17.98
CA THR A 278 1.86 -4.79 -19.05
C THR A 278 2.07 -6.00 -19.95
N ILE A 279 1.58 -5.93 -21.17
CA ILE A 279 1.68 -7.03 -22.16
C ILE A 279 2.98 -6.93 -22.94
N PHE A 280 3.45 -5.71 -23.19
CA PHE A 280 4.71 -5.46 -23.88
C PHE A 280 5.59 -4.49 -23.10
N LEU A 281 6.89 -4.73 -23.18
CA LEU A 281 7.87 -3.77 -22.72
C LEU A 281 7.74 -2.49 -23.55
N PRO A 282 8.08 -1.31 -22.98
CA PRO A 282 8.00 -0.04 -23.70
C PRO A 282 8.74 -0.15 -25.04
N GLY A 283 8.04 0.16 -26.11
CA GLY A 283 8.59 0.28 -27.46
C GLY A 283 8.81 1.76 -27.76
N LYS A 284 10.00 2.10 -28.26
CA LYS A 284 10.26 3.48 -28.72
C LYS A 284 9.59 3.72 -30.06
N THR A 285 9.04 4.90 -30.26
CA THR A 285 8.64 5.34 -31.60
C THR A 285 9.88 5.50 -32.47
N PHE A 286 9.91 4.78 -33.59
CA PHE A 286 11.01 4.88 -34.54
C PHE A 286 10.69 5.92 -35.61
N SER A 287 11.58 6.88 -35.81
CA SER A 287 11.50 7.80 -36.93
C SER A 287 12.05 7.16 -38.20
N ALA A 288 11.24 6.41 -38.91
CA ALA A 288 11.54 6.06 -40.29
C ALA A 288 11.00 7.18 -41.20
N GLY A 289 11.89 7.96 -41.79
CA GLY A 289 11.52 9.03 -42.73
C GLY A 289 10.88 10.27 -42.14
N GLY A 290 11.15 10.60 -40.86
CA GLY A 290 10.69 11.83 -40.23
C GLY A 290 9.28 11.79 -39.60
N GLN A 291 8.60 10.65 -39.64
CA GLN A 291 7.33 10.39 -38.97
C GLN A 291 7.58 9.57 -37.70
N ALA A 292 6.93 9.94 -36.59
CA ALA A 292 7.02 9.25 -35.30
C ALA A 292 6.01 8.10 -35.25
N ASN A 293 6.28 7.04 -35.98
CA ASN A 293 5.39 5.88 -36.06
C ASN A 293 5.85 4.77 -35.11
N PHE A 294 4.90 4.04 -34.55
CA PHE A 294 5.15 2.81 -33.81
C PHE A 294 4.52 1.60 -34.52
N ASP A 295 5.12 0.43 -34.31
CA ASP A 295 4.59 -0.87 -34.73
C ASP A 295 4.75 -1.85 -33.58
N LEU A 296 3.65 -2.22 -32.94
CA LEU A 296 3.60 -3.22 -31.88
C LEU A 296 3.14 -4.52 -32.52
N ALA A 297 4.10 -5.42 -32.74
CA ALA A 297 3.84 -6.71 -33.39
C ALA A 297 3.43 -7.77 -32.36
N SER A 298 2.73 -8.80 -32.85
CA SER A 298 2.38 -9.99 -32.08
C SER A 298 1.46 -9.71 -30.89
N VAL A 299 0.48 -8.81 -31.08
CA VAL A 299 -0.54 -8.49 -30.11
C VAL A 299 -1.71 -9.46 -30.24
N PRO A 300 -2.12 -10.18 -29.17
CA PRO A 300 -3.32 -11.00 -29.21
C PRO A 300 -4.59 -10.16 -29.23
N PRO A 301 -5.73 -10.71 -29.68
CA PRO A 301 -7.02 -10.05 -29.53
C PRO A 301 -7.37 -9.75 -28.06
N GLY A 302 -7.97 -8.59 -27.82
CA GLY A 302 -8.34 -8.14 -26.45
C GLY A 302 -8.53 -6.65 -26.37
N SER A 303 -8.90 -6.17 -25.18
CA SER A 303 -9.05 -4.75 -24.85
C SER A 303 -7.78 -4.23 -24.19
N TYR A 304 -7.28 -3.10 -24.67
CA TYR A 304 -5.99 -2.55 -24.29
C TYR A 304 -6.02 -1.05 -24.08
N VAL A 305 -5.06 -0.57 -23.30
CA VAL A 305 -4.73 0.85 -23.18
C VAL A 305 -3.31 1.06 -23.72
N LEU A 306 -3.20 1.85 -24.78
CA LEU A 306 -1.92 2.37 -25.24
C LEU A 306 -1.55 3.59 -24.43
N VAL A 307 -0.38 3.58 -23.82
CA VAL A 307 0.19 4.72 -23.09
C VAL A 307 1.40 5.21 -23.85
N ALA A 308 1.43 6.50 -24.14
CA ALA A 308 2.59 7.14 -24.72
C ALA A 308 3.16 8.18 -23.76
N GLN A 309 4.50 8.19 -23.65
CA GLN A 309 5.24 9.13 -22.83
C GLN A 309 6.35 9.77 -23.67
N GLN A 310 6.47 11.07 -23.58
CA GLN A 310 7.60 11.81 -24.14
C GLN A 310 8.33 12.49 -22.99
N SER A 311 9.58 12.08 -22.74
CA SER A 311 10.42 12.70 -21.70
C SER A 311 10.61 14.18 -21.96
N GLY A 312 10.63 14.95 -20.89
CA GLY A 312 10.87 16.38 -20.96
C GLY A 312 12.21 16.71 -21.62
N SER A 313 12.28 17.85 -22.29
CA SER A 313 13.50 18.41 -22.88
C SER A 313 14.02 19.59 -22.06
N VAL A 314 15.21 20.11 -22.39
CA VAL A 314 15.77 21.33 -21.75
C VAL A 314 14.81 22.52 -21.85
N ARG A 315 13.94 22.56 -22.89
CA ARG A 315 12.96 23.63 -23.10
C ARG A 315 11.60 23.33 -22.46
N GLU A 316 11.27 22.06 -22.28
CA GLU A 316 10.03 21.54 -21.69
C GLU A 316 10.43 20.46 -20.68
N PRO A 317 10.71 20.82 -19.42
CA PRO A 317 11.30 19.88 -18.45
C PRO A 317 10.34 18.79 -17.98
N LYS A 318 9.02 18.97 -18.17
CA LYS A 318 8.04 17.98 -17.73
C LYS A 318 7.73 16.97 -18.83
N THR A 319 7.44 15.74 -18.39
CA THR A 319 7.04 14.64 -19.25
C THR A 319 5.65 14.89 -19.82
N MET A 320 5.50 14.84 -21.16
CA MET A 320 4.20 14.78 -21.78
C MET A 320 3.70 13.34 -21.80
N TRP A 321 2.42 13.17 -21.53
CA TRP A 321 1.79 11.88 -21.34
C TRP A 321 0.44 11.83 -22.07
N GLY A 322 0.03 10.64 -22.49
CA GLY A 322 -1.26 10.43 -23.08
C GLY A 322 -1.62 8.97 -23.22
N ARG A 323 -2.91 8.68 -23.30
CA ARG A 323 -3.42 7.32 -23.44
C ARG A 323 -4.55 7.22 -24.46
N THR A 324 -4.74 6.02 -24.99
CA THR A 324 -5.83 5.70 -25.91
C THR A 324 -6.27 4.26 -25.66
N SER A 325 -7.56 4.06 -25.35
CA SER A 325 -8.15 2.73 -25.26
C SER A 325 -8.41 2.17 -26.66
N ILE A 326 -8.06 0.92 -26.88
CA ILE A 326 -8.23 0.24 -28.16
C ILE A 326 -8.80 -1.17 -27.95
N GLU A 327 -9.57 -1.65 -28.92
CA GLU A 327 -10.01 -3.03 -29.01
C GLU A 327 -9.35 -3.71 -30.19
N VAL A 328 -8.56 -4.76 -29.93
CA VAL A 328 -7.83 -5.53 -30.90
C VAL A 328 -8.62 -6.79 -31.24
N LYS A 329 -8.97 -6.95 -32.51
CA LYS A 329 -9.64 -8.13 -33.07
C LYS A 329 -8.64 -8.99 -33.88
N ASP A 330 -9.15 -9.84 -34.76
CA ASP A 330 -8.36 -10.76 -35.59
C ASP A 330 -7.66 -10.12 -36.80
N SER A 331 -7.60 -8.78 -36.87
CA SER A 331 -6.97 -8.04 -37.96
C SER A 331 -6.06 -6.94 -37.44
N ASN A 332 -5.04 -6.58 -38.23
CA ASN A 332 -4.15 -5.47 -37.89
C ASN A 332 -4.94 -4.18 -37.65
N LEU A 333 -4.49 -3.44 -36.65
CA LEU A 333 -5.03 -2.13 -36.31
C LEU A 333 -4.03 -1.06 -36.78
N ASP A 334 -4.36 -0.39 -37.87
CA ASP A 334 -3.53 0.64 -38.47
C ASP A 334 -4.09 2.04 -38.15
N HIS A 335 -3.25 3.08 -38.27
CA HIS A 335 -3.60 4.49 -38.05
C HIS A 335 -4.07 4.85 -36.64
N VAL A 336 -3.55 4.17 -35.62
CA VAL A 336 -3.84 4.51 -34.21
C VAL A 336 -3.10 5.78 -33.84
N GLU A 337 -3.82 6.76 -33.32
CA GLU A 337 -3.23 8.00 -32.82
C GLU A 337 -3.24 8.03 -31.30
N VAL A 338 -2.09 8.35 -30.71
CA VAL A 338 -1.95 8.62 -29.28
C VAL A 338 -1.46 10.06 -29.11
N VAL A 339 -2.28 10.92 -28.51
CA VAL A 339 -1.92 12.33 -28.30
C VAL A 339 -1.32 12.49 -26.91
N VAL A 340 -0.11 13.03 -26.84
CA VAL A 340 0.57 13.35 -25.57
C VAL A 340 0.49 14.83 -25.26
N GLY A 341 0.29 15.16 -23.99
CA GLY A 341 0.17 16.54 -23.51
C GLY A 341 0.71 16.72 -22.08
N PRO A 342 0.82 17.95 -21.60
CA PRO A 342 1.38 18.26 -20.28
C PRO A 342 0.39 18.04 -19.12
N GLY A 343 -0.85 17.70 -19.39
CA GLY A 343 -1.92 17.71 -18.41
C GLY A 343 -2.63 19.08 -18.33
N VAL A 344 -3.53 19.21 -17.38
CA VAL A 344 -4.32 20.43 -17.14
C VAL A 344 -4.25 20.84 -15.68
N ASP A 345 -4.47 22.11 -15.39
CA ASP A 345 -4.54 22.60 -14.02
C ASP A 345 -5.90 22.27 -13.40
N VAL A 346 -5.86 21.78 -12.15
CA VAL A 346 -7.06 21.43 -11.37
C VAL A 346 -7.06 22.29 -10.11
N GLY A 347 -8.01 23.21 -10.03
CA GLY A 347 -8.11 24.16 -8.92
C GLY A 347 -9.41 24.04 -8.14
N GLY A 348 -9.39 24.61 -6.94
CA GLY A 348 -10.57 24.66 -6.09
C GLY A 348 -10.38 25.53 -4.86
N ARG A 349 -11.36 25.46 -3.98
CA ARG A 349 -11.37 26.21 -2.72
C ARG A 349 -11.93 25.39 -1.58
N ILE A 350 -11.31 25.54 -0.42
CA ILE A 350 -11.82 25.06 0.86
C ILE A 350 -12.34 26.26 1.64
N ARG A 351 -13.54 26.17 2.18
CA ARG A 351 -14.10 27.17 3.11
C ARG A 351 -14.58 26.50 4.38
N VAL A 352 -14.59 27.23 5.48
CA VAL A 352 -15.18 26.75 6.73
C VAL A 352 -16.70 26.97 6.68
N GLU A 353 -17.47 26.03 7.23
CA GLU A 353 -18.90 26.16 7.39
C GLU A 353 -19.25 27.29 8.36
N GLU A 354 -20.17 28.19 7.95
CA GLU A 354 -20.48 29.42 8.73
C GLU A 354 -21.27 29.16 10.00
N ASP A 355 -21.98 28.03 10.09
CA ASP A 355 -22.85 27.68 11.21
C ASP A 355 -22.11 27.08 12.42
N GLY A 356 -20.77 27.01 12.37
CA GLY A 356 -19.94 26.50 13.46
C GLY A 356 -19.68 27.52 14.58
N PRO A 357 -19.19 27.06 15.77
CA PRO A 357 -18.80 27.97 16.86
C PRO A 357 -17.75 28.98 16.36
N ALA A 358 -18.04 30.28 16.60
CA ALA A 358 -17.23 31.38 16.06
C ALA A 358 -15.74 31.34 16.46
N ASP A 359 -15.38 30.66 17.56
CA ASP A 359 -14.00 30.50 18.02
C ASP A 359 -13.27 29.39 17.21
N SER A 360 -13.98 28.37 16.72
CA SER A 360 -13.40 27.31 15.89
C SER A 360 -12.96 27.82 14.51
N ILE A 361 -13.66 28.81 13.97
CA ILE A 361 -13.37 29.39 12.63
C ILE A 361 -12.05 30.16 12.62
N LYS A 362 -11.63 30.73 13.76
CA LYS A 362 -10.42 31.54 13.88
C LYS A 362 -9.12 30.74 13.93
N GLU A 363 -9.20 29.42 14.15
CA GLU A 363 -8.02 28.54 14.33
C GLU A 363 -7.64 27.74 13.08
N VAL A 364 -8.38 27.87 11.97
CA VAL A 364 -8.07 27.11 10.75
C VAL A 364 -6.91 27.76 10.00
N HIS A 365 -5.79 27.09 10.01
CA HIS A 365 -4.59 27.44 9.25
C HIS A 365 -4.53 26.62 7.96
N TYR A 366 -5.14 27.13 6.90
CA TYR A 366 -5.16 26.50 5.58
C TYR A 366 -3.76 26.17 5.05
N GLU A 367 -2.78 27.02 5.33
CA GLU A 367 -1.39 26.89 4.84
C GLU A 367 -0.66 25.66 5.38
N ARG A 368 -1.23 25.02 6.42
CA ARG A 368 -0.72 23.74 6.93
C ARG A 368 -1.29 22.53 6.20
N MET A 369 -2.35 22.72 5.43
CA MET A 369 -3.00 21.65 4.69
C MET A 369 -2.30 21.44 3.35
N GLN A 370 -2.06 20.19 3.01
CA GLN A 370 -1.55 19.78 1.72
C GLN A 370 -2.60 18.96 0.99
N GLY A 371 -2.87 19.33 -0.24
CA GLY A 371 -3.71 18.57 -1.16
C GLY A 371 -2.89 17.48 -1.85
N ILE A 372 -3.48 16.30 -2.00
CA ILE A 372 -2.91 15.13 -2.65
C ILE A 372 -3.94 14.60 -3.64
N LEU A 373 -3.53 14.37 -4.88
CA LEU A 373 -4.31 13.65 -5.87
C LEU A 373 -3.83 12.19 -5.94
N GLU A 374 -4.73 11.27 -5.67
CA GLU A 374 -4.48 9.84 -5.76
C GLU A 374 -5.16 9.29 -7.02
N LEU A 375 -4.35 8.81 -7.98
CA LEU A 375 -4.87 8.22 -9.21
C LEU A 375 -5.68 6.95 -8.90
N GLN A 376 -6.89 6.88 -9.43
CA GLN A 376 -7.85 5.78 -9.23
C GLN A 376 -7.79 4.75 -10.38
N GLU A 377 -6.66 4.59 -11.00
CA GLU A 377 -6.40 3.68 -12.10
C GLU A 377 -5.63 2.44 -11.61
N PRO A 378 -5.55 1.36 -12.40
CA PRO A 378 -4.70 0.22 -12.05
C PRO A 378 -3.24 0.62 -11.76
N SER A 379 -2.62 -0.06 -10.79
CA SER A 379 -1.26 0.28 -10.31
C SER A 379 -0.21 0.32 -11.43
N SER A 380 -0.36 -0.49 -12.47
CA SER A 380 0.54 -0.48 -13.64
C SER A 380 0.37 0.77 -14.51
N LEU A 381 -0.86 1.25 -14.68
CA LEU A 381 -1.12 2.51 -15.36
C LEU A 381 -0.66 3.69 -14.50
N ALA A 382 -0.88 3.62 -13.20
CA ALA A 382 -0.36 4.60 -12.24
C ALA A 382 1.17 4.70 -12.29
N ALA A 383 1.88 3.57 -12.44
CA ALA A 383 3.34 3.55 -12.58
C ALA A 383 3.87 4.20 -13.88
N LEU A 384 3.01 4.33 -14.89
CA LEU A 384 3.32 5.00 -16.16
C LEU A 384 2.79 6.43 -16.23
N THR A 385 2.03 6.86 -15.24
CA THR A 385 1.51 8.24 -15.17
C THR A 385 2.54 9.12 -14.48
N PRO A 386 2.81 10.33 -14.99
CA PRO A 386 3.72 11.27 -14.33
C PRO A 386 3.28 11.55 -12.89
N ASP A 387 4.25 11.70 -12.00
CA ASP A 387 3.99 12.11 -10.62
C ASP A 387 3.29 13.47 -10.59
N ILE A 388 2.31 13.59 -9.71
CA ILE A 388 1.58 14.83 -9.46
C ILE A 388 2.12 15.41 -8.16
N ASP A 389 2.59 16.66 -8.25
CA ASP A 389 3.07 17.37 -7.09
C ASP A 389 1.91 17.60 -6.10
N THR A 390 2.22 17.49 -4.80
CA THR A 390 1.28 17.94 -3.77
C THR A 390 1.10 19.44 -3.85
N THR A 391 -0.11 19.92 -3.56
CA THR A 391 -0.37 21.36 -3.49
C THR A 391 -0.56 21.81 -2.05
N THR A 392 -0.14 23.05 -1.74
CA THR A 392 -0.47 23.72 -0.48
C THR A 392 -1.73 24.55 -0.65
N VAL A 393 -2.54 24.59 0.41
CA VAL A 393 -3.72 25.45 0.43
C VAL A 393 -3.29 26.87 0.81
N ASN A 394 -3.71 27.88 0.06
CA ASN A 394 -3.43 29.28 0.34
C ASN A 394 -4.21 29.78 1.58
N ALA A 395 -3.81 30.90 2.16
CA ALA A 395 -4.46 31.50 3.32
C ALA A 395 -5.95 31.85 3.10
N ASP A 396 -6.37 32.05 1.84
CA ASP A 396 -7.75 32.28 1.46
C ASP A 396 -8.55 31.00 1.15
N GLY A 397 -7.94 29.82 1.38
CA GLY A 397 -8.52 28.50 1.13
C GLY A 397 -8.42 28.01 -0.31
N THR A 398 -7.83 28.77 -1.22
CA THR A 398 -7.65 28.34 -2.61
C THR A 398 -6.49 27.35 -2.76
N PHE A 399 -6.59 26.46 -3.74
CA PHE A 399 -5.52 25.52 -4.09
C PHE A 399 -5.52 25.25 -5.60
N ILE A 400 -4.38 24.80 -6.12
CA ILE A 400 -4.23 24.42 -7.52
C ILE A 400 -3.19 23.30 -7.66
N PHE A 401 -3.57 22.24 -8.36
CA PHE A 401 -2.66 21.21 -8.85
C PHE A 401 -2.32 21.53 -10.30
N HIS A 402 -1.03 21.59 -10.61
CA HIS A 402 -0.56 21.95 -11.94
C HIS A 402 -0.32 20.73 -12.82
N GLU A 403 -0.70 20.83 -14.09
CA GLU A 403 -0.40 19.87 -15.15
C GLU A 403 -0.82 18.44 -14.78
N VAL A 404 -2.02 18.27 -14.23
CA VAL A 404 -2.58 16.97 -13.86
C VAL A 404 -2.86 16.16 -15.13
N PRO A 405 -2.32 14.94 -15.28
CA PRO A 405 -2.59 14.08 -16.43
C PRO A 405 -4.07 13.68 -16.53
N GLU A 406 -4.51 13.30 -17.73
CA GLU A 406 -5.83 12.70 -17.94
C GLU A 406 -6.01 11.44 -17.06
N GLY A 407 -7.10 11.36 -16.31
CA GLY A 407 -7.39 10.24 -15.43
C GLY A 407 -8.53 10.47 -14.46
N SER A 408 -8.81 9.46 -13.65
CA SER A 408 -9.73 9.56 -12.53
C SER A 408 -8.93 9.68 -11.24
N TYR A 409 -9.23 10.67 -10.42
CA TYR A 409 -8.47 10.98 -9.22
C TYR A 409 -9.37 11.11 -8.01
N ARG A 410 -8.85 10.68 -6.86
CA ARG A 410 -9.38 11.02 -5.55
C ARG A 410 -8.55 12.15 -4.96
N ILE A 411 -9.22 13.12 -4.37
CA ILE A 411 -8.57 14.24 -3.69
C ILE A 411 -8.57 14.01 -2.19
N ARG A 412 -7.44 14.31 -1.55
CA ARG A 412 -7.31 14.31 -0.08
C ARG A 412 -6.55 15.53 0.38
N PHE A 413 -6.85 15.98 1.59
CA PHE A 413 -6.11 17.04 2.27
C PHE A 413 -5.60 16.56 3.63
N VAL A 414 -4.33 16.83 3.94
CA VAL A 414 -3.69 16.40 5.19
C VAL A 414 -2.73 17.47 5.71
N PRO A 415 -2.66 17.70 7.02
CA PRO A 415 -3.63 17.25 8.02
C PRO A 415 -4.97 17.98 7.90
N VAL A 416 -6.06 17.31 8.22
CA VAL A 416 -7.33 17.98 8.51
C VAL A 416 -7.24 18.48 9.95
N PRO A 417 -7.61 19.74 10.27
CA PRO A 417 -7.59 20.24 11.63
C PRO A 417 -8.43 19.39 12.59
N ASP A 418 -8.00 19.28 13.85
CA ASP A 418 -8.74 18.52 14.87
C ASP A 418 -10.19 19.02 14.98
N SER A 419 -11.13 18.10 15.18
CA SER A 419 -12.58 18.36 15.27
C SER A 419 -13.25 18.84 13.98
N PHE A 420 -12.54 18.80 12.84
CA PHE A 420 -13.11 19.08 11.52
C PHE A 420 -13.10 17.85 10.62
N TYR A 421 -13.99 17.85 9.64
CA TYR A 421 -14.00 16.93 8.52
C TYR A 421 -14.30 17.68 7.21
N LEU A 422 -13.90 17.10 6.09
CA LEU A 422 -14.16 17.68 4.78
C LEU A 422 -15.41 17.07 4.17
N LYS A 423 -16.26 17.91 3.57
CA LYS A 423 -17.39 17.50 2.73
C LYS A 423 -17.36 18.24 1.40
N SER A 424 -17.89 17.63 0.34
CA SER A 424 -18.07 18.28 -0.95
C SER A 424 -19.27 19.21 -0.96
N LEU A 425 -19.17 20.30 -1.72
CA LEU A 425 -20.30 21.15 -2.08
C LEU A 425 -20.62 20.94 -3.56
N GLY A 426 -21.79 20.40 -3.86
CA GLY A 426 -22.22 20.16 -5.23
C GLY A 426 -21.75 18.82 -5.78
N ALA A 427 -20.98 18.82 -6.86
CA ALA A 427 -20.45 17.57 -7.41
C ALA A 427 -19.57 16.88 -6.36
N ASP A 428 -19.86 15.61 -6.07
CA ASP A 428 -19.27 14.84 -4.96
C ASP A 428 -17.79 14.49 -5.21
N ALA A 429 -16.94 15.50 -5.36
CA ALA A 429 -15.52 15.33 -5.69
C ALA A 429 -14.75 14.49 -4.65
N LEU A 430 -15.18 14.50 -3.39
CA LEU A 430 -14.61 13.66 -2.34
C LEU A 430 -15.14 12.22 -2.40
N GLU A 431 -16.38 12.02 -2.81
CA GLU A 431 -17.03 10.71 -2.85
C GLU A 431 -16.79 9.99 -4.18
N THR A 432 -17.09 10.63 -5.31
CA THR A 432 -16.97 10.02 -6.63
C THR A 432 -15.59 10.21 -7.27
N GLY A 433 -14.78 11.11 -6.70
CA GLY A 433 -13.53 11.55 -7.31
C GLY A 433 -13.74 12.58 -8.41
N ILE A 434 -12.65 13.00 -9.02
CA ILE A 434 -12.62 13.96 -10.13
C ILE A 434 -12.13 13.27 -11.40
N ILE A 435 -12.77 13.57 -12.52
CA ILE A 435 -12.33 13.10 -13.84
C ILE A 435 -11.61 14.26 -14.53
N VAL A 436 -10.34 14.06 -14.80
CA VAL A 436 -9.50 15.02 -15.54
C VAL A 436 -9.43 14.59 -17.00
N GLY A 437 -9.93 15.43 -17.88
CA GLY A 437 -9.84 15.21 -19.32
C GLY A 437 -8.54 15.73 -19.92
N ARG A 438 -8.25 15.34 -21.16
CA ARG A 438 -7.00 15.71 -21.86
C ARG A 438 -6.82 17.23 -22.05
N SER A 439 -7.89 17.97 -22.26
CA SER A 439 -7.86 19.41 -22.59
C SER A 439 -8.90 20.23 -21.82
N HIS A 440 -9.55 19.61 -20.85
CA HIS A 440 -10.58 20.25 -20.05
C HIS A 440 -10.23 20.08 -18.57
N SER A 441 -10.02 21.20 -17.90
CA SER A 441 -10.04 21.21 -16.43
C SER A 441 -11.44 20.84 -15.96
N PRO A 442 -11.58 20.03 -14.91
CA PRO A 442 -12.86 19.88 -14.23
C PRO A 442 -13.34 21.24 -13.70
N ASP A 443 -14.62 21.34 -13.40
CA ASP A 443 -15.15 22.51 -12.69
C ASP A 443 -14.37 22.74 -11.38
N ALA A 444 -14.32 24.00 -10.92
CA ALA A 444 -13.62 24.33 -9.69
C ALA A 444 -14.17 23.51 -8.52
N ILE A 445 -13.27 22.86 -7.80
CA ILE A 445 -13.63 21.98 -6.69
C ILE A 445 -13.98 22.84 -5.47
N GLU A 446 -15.22 22.76 -5.02
CA GLU A 446 -15.70 23.44 -3.82
C GLU A 446 -15.77 22.45 -2.65
N LEU A 447 -15.01 22.70 -1.60
CA LEU A 447 -14.98 21.90 -0.39
C LEU A 447 -15.36 22.72 0.84
N VAL A 448 -15.98 22.07 1.80
CA VAL A 448 -16.31 22.67 3.09
C VAL A 448 -15.62 21.91 4.20
N LEU A 449 -14.93 22.66 5.06
CA LEU A 449 -14.40 22.18 6.30
C LEU A 449 -15.50 22.36 7.36
N SER A 450 -16.16 21.26 7.68
CA SER A 450 -17.27 21.24 8.63
C SER A 450 -16.76 20.95 10.03
N PRO A 451 -17.12 21.73 11.05
CA PRO A 451 -16.85 21.42 12.45
C PRO A 451 -17.70 20.23 12.90
N GLY A 452 -17.37 19.66 14.04
CA GLY A 452 -18.16 18.57 14.60
C GLY A 452 -17.75 17.17 14.14
N ALA A 453 -16.51 16.99 13.66
CA ALA A 453 -15.95 15.65 13.51
C ALA A 453 -16.01 14.88 14.82
N GLY A 454 -16.44 13.63 14.73
CA GLY A 454 -16.55 12.75 15.88
C GLY A 454 -15.22 12.09 16.27
N ARG A 455 -15.26 11.39 17.39
CA ARG A 455 -14.16 10.59 17.91
C ARG A 455 -14.66 9.21 18.31
N VAL A 456 -13.95 8.17 17.88
CA VAL A 456 -14.22 6.78 18.29
C VAL A 456 -12.99 6.26 19.02
N GLU A 457 -13.17 5.84 20.24
CA GLU A 457 -12.11 5.24 21.06
C GLU A 457 -12.61 3.98 21.75
N GLY A 458 -11.68 3.15 22.20
CA GLY A 458 -12.08 1.93 22.88
C GLY A 458 -10.93 0.99 23.19
N SER A 459 -11.30 -0.25 23.49
CA SER A 459 -10.36 -1.32 23.78
C SER A 459 -10.72 -2.58 23.00
N VAL A 460 -9.71 -3.40 22.73
CA VAL A 460 -9.85 -4.73 22.14
C VAL A 460 -9.43 -5.77 23.17
N GLU A 461 -10.24 -6.79 23.32
CA GLU A 461 -9.98 -7.90 24.23
C GLU A 461 -10.05 -9.25 23.51
N SER A 462 -9.31 -10.21 24.04
CA SER A 462 -9.36 -11.63 23.68
C SER A 462 -9.39 -12.43 24.99
N GLU A 463 -10.42 -13.27 25.19
CA GLU A 463 -10.58 -14.05 26.43
C GLU A 463 -10.47 -13.17 27.70
N ASP A 464 -11.15 -12.04 27.73
CA ASP A 464 -11.13 -11.03 28.81
C ASP A 464 -9.77 -10.38 29.10
N GLN A 465 -8.79 -10.54 28.22
CA GLN A 465 -7.50 -9.88 28.31
C GLN A 465 -7.33 -8.84 27.22
N SER A 466 -6.76 -7.69 27.58
CA SER A 466 -6.44 -6.61 26.62
C SER A 466 -5.49 -7.13 25.53
N PHE A 467 -5.82 -6.87 24.27
CA PHE A 467 -5.03 -7.34 23.14
C PHE A 467 -4.29 -6.17 22.44
N PRO A 468 -2.97 -6.06 22.59
CA PRO A 468 -2.15 -5.08 21.88
C PRO A 468 -1.92 -5.49 20.42
N GLY A 469 -1.75 -4.50 19.53
CA GLY A 469 -1.41 -4.75 18.13
C GLY A 469 -2.59 -5.13 17.23
N ALA A 470 -3.82 -5.21 17.76
CA ALA A 470 -5.01 -5.48 16.95
C ALA A 470 -5.23 -4.38 15.90
N SER A 471 -5.58 -4.79 14.69
CA SER A 471 -6.02 -3.88 13.63
C SER A 471 -7.50 -3.57 13.79
N VAL A 472 -7.82 -2.35 14.20
CA VAL A 472 -9.20 -1.87 14.34
C VAL A 472 -9.57 -1.08 13.10
N VAL A 473 -10.70 -1.43 12.47
CA VAL A 473 -11.19 -0.76 11.27
C VAL A 473 -12.63 -0.31 11.49
N LEU A 474 -12.88 0.96 11.25
CA LEU A 474 -14.19 1.58 11.21
C LEU A 474 -14.67 1.55 9.76
N VAL A 475 -15.74 0.84 9.49
CA VAL A 475 -16.33 0.60 8.16
C VAL A 475 -17.62 1.39 8.07
N PRO A 476 -17.79 2.32 7.12
CA PRO A 476 -19.04 3.06 6.95
C PRO A 476 -20.16 2.11 6.52
N ASP A 477 -21.41 2.38 6.94
CA ASP A 477 -22.54 1.56 6.58
C ASP A 477 -23.25 2.03 5.30
N GLY A 478 -24.00 1.13 4.68
CA GLY A 478 -24.84 1.43 3.52
C GLY A 478 -24.06 1.77 2.25
N LYS A 479 -24.48 2.81 1.54
CA LYS A 479 -23.87 3.27 0.28
C LYS A 479 -22.43 3.78 0.44
N ASP A 480 -22.08 4.22 1.63
CA ASP A 480 -20.79 4.83 1.94
C ASP A 480 -19.68 3.77 2.04
N ARG A 481 -20.02 2.47 2.09
CA ARG A 481 -19.05 1.36 1.95
C ARG A 481 -18.24 1.41 0.65
N GLY A 482 -18.73 2.06 -0.38
CA GLY A 482 -17.98 2.31 -1.62
C GLY A 482 -16.94 3.44 -1.53
N GLN A 483 -16.89 4.15 -0.38
CA GLN A 483 -16.06 5.33 -0.17
C GLN A 483 -14.83 5.01 0.71
N PRO A 484 -13.67 4.66 0.14
CA PRO A 484 -12.49 4.32 0.94
C PRO A 484 -11.99 5.44 1.85
N ASN A 485 -12.36 6.70 1.62
CA ASN A 485 -11.98 7.83 2.46
C ASN A 485 -12.66 7.80 3.83
N ASP A 486 -13.84 7.21 3.92
CA ASP A 486 -14.62 7.16 5.15
C ASP A 486 -14.22 6.00 6.07
N TYR A 487 -13.42 5.08 5.54
CA TYR A 487 -12.81 4.03 6.34
C TYR A 487 -11.68 4.60 7.19
N GLN A 488 -11.70 4.30 8.47
CA GLN A 488 -10.58 4.62 9.35
C GLN A 488 -9.97 3.36 9.93
N ARG A 489 -8.66 3.41 10.16
CA ARG A 489 -7.90 2.32 10.76
C ARG A 489 -7.05 2.82 11.91
N ALA A 490 -7.10 2.12 13.02
CA ALA A 490 -6.19 2.28 14.14
C ALA A 490 -5.52 0.94 14.47
N VAL A 491 -4.45 1.00 15.27
CA VAL A 491 -3.82 -0.18 15.86
C VAL A 491 -3.85 0.02 17.36
N THR A 492 -4.21 -1.01 18.11
CA THR A 492 -4.26 -0.93 19.57
C THR A 492 -2.86 -0.78 20.17
N ASP A 493 -2.79 0.03 21.23
CA ASP A 493 -1.58 0.21 22.04
C ASP A 493 -1.29 -0.99 22.94
N GLN A 494 -0.27 -0.90 23.80
CA GLN A 494 0.12 -1.95 24.73
C GLN A 494 -0.95 -2.34 25.77
N LEU A 495 -1.93 -1.45 25.99
CA LEU A 495 -3.06 -1.68 26.88
C LEU A 495 -4.31 -2.11 26.11
N GLY A 496 -4.16 -2.50 24.83
CA GLY A 496 -5.26 -2.88 23.96
C GLY A 496 -6.18 -1.71 23.57
N ARG A 497 -5.78 -0.43 23.75
CA ARG A 497 -6.60 0.75 23.49
C ARG A 497 -6.33 1.31 22.10
N PHE A 498 -7.38 1.89 21.51
CA PHE A 498 -7.28 2.62 20.24
C PHE A 498 -8.05 3.94 20.31
N ALA A 499 -7.72 4.87 19.40
CA ALA A 499 -8.47 6.10 19.19
C ALA A 499 -8.41 6.51 17.72
N MET A 500 -9.57 6.88 17.18
CA MET A 500 -9.78 7.44 15.84
C MET A 500 -10.33 8.86 16.01
N ARG A 501 -9.78 9.81 15.27
CA ARG A 501 -10.16 11.23 15.31
C ARG A 501 -10.64 11.65 13.93
N ASN A 502 -11.29 12.80 13.87
CA ASN A 502 -11.81 13.36 12.62
C ASN A 502 -12.77 12.41 11.90
N VAL A 503 -13.55 11.65 12.68
CA VAL A 503 -14.55 10.73 12.12
C VAL A 503 -15.72 11.55 11.59
N VAL A 504 -16.10 11.31 10.35
CA VAL A 504 -17.29 11.91 9.74
C VAL A 504 -18.52 11.41 10.50
N PRO A 505 -19.48 12.28 10.88
CA PRO A 505 -20.72 11.84 11.51
C PRO A 505 -21.50 10.86 10.62
N GLY A 506 -21.99 9.76 11.20
CA GLY A 506 -22.70 8.73 10.45
C GLY A 506 -22.76 7.38 11.16
N ASP A 507 -23.28 6.40 10.44
CA ASP A 507 -23.41 5.01 10.90
C ASP A 507 -22.23 4.17 10.40
N TYR A 508 -21.69 3.37 11.30
CA TYR A 508 -20.50 2.55 11.05
C TYR A 508 -20.63 1.17 11.70
N THR A 509 -19.92 0.23 11.15
CA THR A 509 -19.61 -1.04 11.80
C THR A 509 -18.11 -1.10 12.09
N ILE A 510 -17.73 -1.34 13.36
CA ILE A 510 -16.33 -1.40 13.77
C ILE A 510 -15.90 -2.84 14.04
N PHE A 511 -14.73 -3.21 13.56
CA PHE A 511 -14.15 -4.55 13.69
C PHE A 511 -12.75 -4.47 14.28
N ALA A 512 -12.31 -5.56 14.93
CA ALA A 512 -10.96 -5.71 15.43
C ALA A 512 -10.38 -7.07 15.04
N TRP A 513 -9.32 -7.08 14.25
CA TRP A 513 -8.62 -8.30 13.82
C TRP A 513 -7.25 -8.41 14.46
N GLU A 514 -6.87 -9.64 14.85
CA GLU A 514 -5.51 -9.96 15.25
C GLU A 514 -4.57 -9.71 14.07
N GLN A 515 -4.94 -10.18 12.88
CA GLN A 515 -4.20 -9.96 11.65
C GLN A 515 -5.15 -9.83 10.45
N ILE A 516 -4.95 -8.82 9.63
CA ILE A 516 -5.72 -8.59 8.41
C ILE A 516 -4.80 -8.06 7.31
N ASP A 517 -4.96 -8.57 6.09
CA ASP A 517 -4.28 -7.99 4.92
C ASP A 517 -4.78 -6.56 4.69
N ARG A 518 -3.84 -5.65 4.41
CA ARG A 518 -4.19 -4.23 4.23
C ARG A 518 -5.15 -4.06 3.06
N GLY A 519 -6.30 -3.46 3.35
CA GLY A 519 -7.33 -3.21 2.37
C GLY A 519 -8.28 -4.39 2.15
N ALA A 520 -8.08 -5.57 2.76
CA ALA A 520 -9.05 -6.67 2.67
C ALA A 520 -10.44 -6.24 3.15
N TYR A 521 -10.51 -5.29 4.05
CA TYR A 521 -11.77 -4.68 4.51
C TYR A 521 -12.50 -3.85 3.45
N PHE A 522 -11.91 -3.59 2.28
CA PHE A 522 -12.61 -3.02 1.13
C PHE A 522 -13.32 -4.08 0.27
N ASP A 523 -13.06 -5.38 0.52
CA ASP A 523 -13.73 -6.47 -0.17
C ASP A 523 -15.07 -6.81 0.51
N PRO A 524 -16.21 -6.59 -0.16
CA PRO A 524 -17.51 -6.94 0.41
C PRO A 524 -17.65 -8.44 0.73
N GLU A 525 -17.06 -9.33 -0.09
CA GLU A 525 -17.07 -10.78 0.17
C GLU A 525 -16.25 -11.14 1.42
N PHE A 526 -15.17 -10.40 1.67
CA PHE A 526 -14.39 -10.55 2.88
C PHE A 526 -15.17 -10.06 4.10
N LEU A 527 -15.71 -8.86 4.08
CA LEU A 527 -16.46 -8.29 5.20
C LEU A 527 -17.72 -9.10 5.56
N ALA A 528 -18.44 -9.60 4.55
CA ALA A 528 -19.66 -10.40 4.78
C ALA A 528 -19.43 -11.62 5.68
N ARG A 529 -18.22 -12.15 5.75
CA ARG A 529 -17.85 -13.26 6.63
C ARG A 529 -17.78 -12.89 8.12
N TYR A 530 -17.70 -11.60 8.42
CA TYR A 530 -17.48 -11.07 9.77
C TYR A 530 -18.58 -10.11 10.21
N GLU A 531 -19.68 -9.97 9.46
CA GLU A 531 -20.74 -9.00 9.80
C GLU A 531 -21.32 -9.21 11.20
N ASP A 532 -21.41 -10.45 11.63
CA ASP A 532 -21.88 -10.85 12.97
C ASP A 532 -20.82 -10.58 14.07
N ARG A 533 -19.58 -10.32 13.73
CA ARG A 533 -18.47 -10.01 14.64
C ARG A 533 -18.24 -8.50 14.75
N GLY A 534 -18.83 -7.71 13.87
CA GLY A 534 -18.78 -6.26 13.89
C GLY A 534 -19.70 -5.66 14.96
N LYS A 535 -19.34 -4.50 15.46
CA LYS A 535 -20.18 -3.73 16.39
C LYS A 535 -20.66 -2.46 15.72
N ALA A 536 -21.98 -2.27 15.68
CA ALA A 536 -22.57 -1.05 15.15
C ALA A 536 -22.23 0.16 16.04
N VAL A 537 -21.87 1.26 15.42
CA VAL A 537 -21.49 2.53 16.07
C VAL A 537 -22.13 3.67 15.30
N HIS A 538 -22.87 4.52 16.02
CA HIS A 538 -23.39 5.77 15.50
C HIS A 538 -22.53 6.92 16.03
N VAL A 539 -21.97 7.72 15.14
CA VAL A 539 -21.15 8.89 15.47
C VAL A 539 -21.97 10.15 15.21
N GLU A 540 -22.39 10.80 16.29
CA GLU A 540 -23.08 12.10 16.21
C GLU A 540 -22.07 13.21 15.89
N GLU A 541 -22.59 14.35 15.44
CA GLU A 541 -21.78 15.55 15.21
C GLU A 541 -21.12 16.02 16.52
N GLY A 542 -19.76 16.11 16.50
CA GLY A 542 -18.96 16.40 17.69
C GLY A 542 -18.99 15.29 18.75
N GLY A 543 -19.61 14.16 18.45
CA GLY A 543 -19.82 13.05 19.38
C GLY A 543 -18.53 12.30 19.70
N GLN A 544 -18.48 11.75 20.92
CA GLN A 544 -17.44 10.83 21.34
C GLN A 544 -18.08 9.47 21.67
N VAL A 545 -17.62 8.43 20.98
CA VAL A 545 -18.12 7.06 21.18
C VAL A 545 -17.01 6.22 21.78
N SER A 546 -17.33 5.50 22.87
CA SER A 546 -16.43 4.54 23.50
C SER A 546 -16.96 3.12 23.29
N VAL A 547 -16.12 2.22 22.79
CA VAL A 547 -16.53 0.86 22.43
C VAL A 547 -15.51 -0.17 22.91
N LYS A 548 -16.03 -1.31 23.41
CA LYS A 548 -15.22 -2.51 23.71
C LYS A 548 -15.45 -3.52 22.59
N LEU A 549 -14.38 -4.04 22.00
CA LEU A 549 -14.41 -4.97 20.87
C LEU A 549 -13.80 -6.31 21.24
N ASP A 550 -14.38 -7.39 20.72
CA ASP A 550 -13.82 -8.71 20.76
C ASP A 550 -12.89 -8.92 19.58
N LEU A 551 -11.75 -9.54 19.81
CA LEU A 551 -10.76 -9.83 18.78
C LEU A 551 -11.28 -10.90 17.81
N ILE A 552 -11.09 -10.67 16.52
CA ILE A 552 -11.23 -11.69 15.47
C ILE A 552 -9.85 -12.34 15.28
N PRO A 553 -9.67 -13.63 15.68
CA PRO A 553 -8.37 -14.31 15.62
C PRO A 553 -7.84 -14.45 14.19
N ALA A 554 -6.52 -14.46 14.03
CA ALA A 554 -5.87 -14.67 12.73
C ALA A 554 -6.27 -16.00 12.06
N ALA A 555 -6.52 -17.04 12.85
CA ALA A 555 -6.97 -18.32 12.33
C ALA A 555 -8.35 -18.26 11.64
N GLU A 556 -9.22 -17.34 12.02
CA GLU A 556 -10.52 -17.12 11.39
C GLU A 556 -10.42 -16.25 10.12
N THR A 557 -9.33 -15.50 9.93
CA THR A 557 -9.14 -14.67 8.75
C THR A 557 -8.64 -15.45 7.52
N VAL A 558 -8.29 -16.70 7.73
CA VAL A 558 -7.89 -17.63 6.68
C VAL A 558 -9.13 -18.30 6.09
N PRO A 559 -9.27 -18.37 4.74
CA PRO A 559 -10.42 -19.01 4.07
C PRO A 559 -10.59 -20.48 4.42
#